data_5cfe0a0875646340a83b40d359c1bc67
#
_entry.id   5cfe0a0875646340a83b40d359c1bc67
#
_cell.length_a   1.000
_cell.length_b   1.000
_cell.length_c   1.000
_cell.angle_alpha   90.00
_cell.angle_beta   90.00
_cell.angle_gamma   90.00
#
_symmetry.space_group_name_H-M   'P 1'
#
loop_
_entity.id
_entity.type
_entity.pdbx_description
1 polymer ?
#
loop_
_entity_poly.entity_id
_entity_poly.type
_entity_poly.pdbx_seq_one_letter_code
_entity_poly.pdbx_strand_id
1 'polypeptide(L)'
;MIRFNIDTNSKAAVYRQLVDAVTEAVRKGSLKAGELVPSMNALADELRISKETVKRAYNILSKNGILEARQGKGFYVADDSTKDSVSVLFLMDKFSIYKQEIVHGFHQVLTVKSEDTMLLFNQDISLFEYFINENLGRYDYYIISPHFSLDQNTQEKAMKIIKRIPNQKLIIVDRLIPGMIGNFGAAYQDFENDVAIGLEQGLMKLKSIGKLNVITLPASLYGSLIQRKISGFCQENGIEVEFMSCAPEKVRKGDAFLVLTSQLDPGLISLVDNAKGMSVGTDYYIISYNDSPIDRVVLNGLTTISTDFNEMGREIARMVNAKTLWKKHIDFKMNKRNTF
;
A
#
# COMPACT_ATOMS: atom_id res chain seq x y z
N MET A 1 -20.01 2.57 -32.97
CA MET A 1 -18.62 2.87 -33.27
C MET A 1 -18.14 3.90 -32.25
N ILE A 2 -17.07 3.62 -31.53
CA ILE A 2 -16.54 4.51 -30.46
C ILE A 2 -15.85 5.69 -31.15
N ARG A 3 -16.22 6.91 -30.75
CA ARG A 3 -15.56 8.12 -31.23
C ARG A 3 -14.49 8.56 -30.23
N PHE A 4 -13.26 8.67 -30.68
CA PHE A 4 -12.17 9.23 -29.89
C PHE A 4 -12.10 10.74 -30.15
N ASN A 5 -12.10 11.52 -29.09
CA ASN A 5 -11.96 12.97 -29.19
C ASN A 5 -10.48 13.35 -29.07
N ILE A 6 -9.89 13.84 -30.17
CA ILE A 6 -8.48 14.24 -30.28
C ILE A 6 -8.40 15.71 -30.62
N ASP A 7 -7.69 16.49 -29.80
CA ASP A 7 -7.41 17.90 -30.07
C ASP A 7 -6.02 18.04 -30.72
N THR A 8 -6.03 18.31 -32.04
CA THR A 8 -4.80 18.49 -32.81
C THR A 8 -4.05 19.80 -32.47
N ASN A 9 -4.71 20.75 -31.80
CA ASN A 9 -4.11 22.03 -31.37
C ASN A 9 -3.54 21.96 -29.94
N SER A 10 -3.72 20.87 -29.24
CA SER A 10 -3.19 20.67 -27.90
C SER A 10 -1.65 20.56 -27.91
N LYS A 11 -0.99 21.03 -26.82
CA LYS A 11 0.45 20.80 -26.59
C LYS A 11 0.81 19.31 -26.44
N ALA A 12 -0.15 18.45 -26.12
CA ALA A 12 0.05 17.02 -26.01
C ALA A 12 0.11 16.38 -27.39
N ALA A 13 1.13 15.56 -27.63
CA ALA A 13 1.29 14.88 -28.91
C ALA A 13 0.07 14.00 -29.23
N VAL A 14 -0.44 14.09 -30.47
CA VAL A 14 -1.68 13.41 -30.91
C VAL A 14 -1.65 11.90 -30.64
N TYR A 15 -0.53 11.22 -30.84
CA TYR A 15 -0.43 9.80 -30.54
C TYR A 15 -0.61 9.49 -29.05
N ARG A 16 -0.19 10.38 -28.13
CA ARG A 16 -0.41 10.22 -26.68
C ARG A 16 -1.87 10.37 -26.32
N GLN A 17 -2.53 11.38 -26.89
CA GLN A 17 -3.98 11.57 -26.69
C GLN A 17 -4.76 10.33 -27.16
N LEU A 18 -4.36 9.73 -28.29
CA LEU A 18 -4.99 8.50 -28.79
C LEU A 18 -4.72 7.31 -27.85
N VAL A 19 -3.51 7.16 -27.33
CA VAL A 19 -3.20 6.13 -26.32
C VAL A 19 -4.08 6.30 -25.09
N ASP A 20 -4.18 7.53 -24.58
CA ASP A 20 -4.99 7.83 -23.39
C ASP A 20 -6.49 7.59 -23.65
N ALA A 21 -7.01 7.99 -24.81
CA ALA A 21 -8.41 7.81 -25.18
C ALA A 21 -8.81 6.34 -25.32
N VAL A 22 -7.94 5.50 -25.97
CA VAL A 22 -8.20 4.05 -26.08
C VAL A 22 -8.09 3.38 -24.72
N THR A 23 -7.08 3.72 -23.93
CA THR A 23 -6.91 3.21 -22.56
C THR A 23 -8.13 3.51 -21.71
N GLU A 24 -8.65 4.75 -21.78
CA GLU A 24 -9.83 5.16 -21.05
C GLU A 24 -11.11 4.47 -21.52
N ALA A 25 -11.25 4.22 -22.84
CA ALA A 25 -12.38 3.48 -23.39
C ALA A 25 -12.38 2.00 -22.91
N VAL A 26 -11.23 1.38 -22.84
CA VAL A 26 -11.06 0.02 -22.27
C VAL A 26 -11.38 0.07 -20.75
N ARG A 27 -10.83 1.04 -20.05
CA ARG A 27 -11.05 1.23 -18.61
C ARG A 27 -12.53 1.41 -18.25
N LYS A 28 -13.26 2.16 -19.05
CA LYS A 28 -14.71 2.40 -18.87
C LYS A 28 -15.59 1.24 -19.36
N GLY A 29 -15.00 0.21 -19.97
CA GLY A 29 -15.73 -0.90 -20.55
C GLY A 29 -16.48 -0.55 -21.84
N SER A 30 -16.20 0.62 -22.43
CA SER A 30 -16.72 1.01 -23.74
C SER A 30 -16.10 0.23 -24.89
N LEU A 31 -14.85 -0.25 -24.69
CA LEU A 31 -14.18 -1.28 -25.46
C LEU A 31 -14.01 -2.50 -24.57
N LYS A 32 -14.54 -3.64 -25.00
CA LYS A 32 -14.53 -4.88 -24.22
C LYS A 32 -13.32 -5.75 -24.61
N ALA A 33 -12.85 -6.58 -23.68
CA ALA A 33 -11.84 -7.59 -23.95
C ALA A 33 -12.23 -8.47 -25.17
N GLY A 34 -11.29 -8.73 -26.05
CA GLY A 34 -11.52 -9.46 -27.29
C GLY A 34 -12.22 -8.66 -28.41
N GLU A 35 -12.60 -7.41 -28.19
CA GLU A 35 -13.25 -6.57 -29.20
C GLU A 35 -12.24 -6.05 -30.23
N LEU A 36 -12.62 -6.12 -31.52
CA LEU A 36 -11.82 -5.57 -32.62
C LEU A 36 -11.82 -4.04 -32.58
N VAL A 37 -10.65 -3.42 -32.52
CA VAL A 37 -10.54 -1.97 -32.66
C VAL A 37 -10.45 -1.56 -34.13
N PRO A 38 -10.76 -0.29 -34.49
CA PRO A 38 -10.68 0.18 -35.87
C PRO A 38 -9.30 -0.09 -36.50
N SER A 39 -9.28 -0.39 -37.79
CA SER A 39 -7.99 -0.53 -38.49
C SER A 39 -7.20 0.79 -38.47
N MET A 40 -5.87 0.70 -38.56
CA MET A 40 -5.03 1.92 -38.56
C MET A 40 -5.41 2.89 -39.67
N ASN A 41 -5.86 2.39 -40.84
CA ASN A 41 -6.32 3.24 -41.95
C ASN A 41 -7.66 3.90 -41.60
N ALA A 42 -8.64 3.10 -41.18
CA ALA A 42 -9.97 3.62 -40.83
C ALA A 42 -9.91 4.68 -39.69
N LEU A 43 -9.07 4.44 -38.68
CA LEU A 43 -8.92 5.40 -37.59
C LEU A 43 -8.13 6.65 -37.99
N ALA A 44 -7.13 6.53 -38.86
CA ALA A 44 -6.40 7.68 -39.43
C ALA A 44 -7.34 8.59 -40.23
N ASP A 45 -8.19 8.00 -41.06
CA ASP A 45 -9.19 8.73 -41.89
C ASP A 45 -10.25 9.37 -41.00
N GLU A 46 -10.81 8.65 -40.00
CA GLU A 46 -11.82 9.16 -39.06
C GLU A 46 -11.34 10.38 -38.27
N LEU A 47 -10.11 10.29 -37.72
CA LEU A 47 -9.52 11.31 -36.87
C LEU A 47 -8.76 12.39 -37.66
N ARG A 48 -8.64 12.24 -39.00
CA ARG A 48 -7.85 13.11 -39.89
C ARG A 48 -6.40 13.31 -39.43
N ILE A 49 -5.75 12.22 -39.03
CA ILE A 49 -4.36 12.16 -38.58
C ILE A 49 -3.54 11.22 -39.46
N SER A 50 -2.19 11.29 -39.37
CA SER A 50 -1.37 10.39 -40.16
C SER A 50 -1.50 8.92 -39.69
N LYS A 51 -1.45 7.99 -40.62
CA LYS A 51 -1.38 6.54 -40.32
C LYS A 51 -0.22 6.17 -39.42
N GLU A 52 0.92 6.88 -39.54
CA GLU A 52 2.10 6.67 -38.67
C GLU A 52 1.83 7.07 -37.22
N THR A 53 1.02 8.14 -37.01
CA THR A 53 0.56 8.54 -35.67
C THR A 53 -0.29 7.44 -35.03
N VAL A 54 -1.24 6.85 -35.77
CA VAL A 54 -2.07 5.75 -35.29
C VAL A 54 -1.21 4.51 -35.03
N LYS A 55 -0.30 4.17 -35.95
CA LYS A 55 0.62 3.03 -35.78
C LYS A 55 1.48 3.18 -34.54
N ARG A 56 2.00 4.38 -34.29
CA ARG A 56 2.76 4.67 -33.07
C ARG A 56 1.91 4.45 -31.81
N ALA A 57 0.68 4.94 -31.79
CA ALA A 57 -0.24 4.75 -30.69
C ALA A 57 -0.58 3.27 -30.45
N TYR A 58 -0.90 2.54 -31.54
CA TYR A 58 -1.22 1.10 -31.47
C TYR A 58 -0.03 0.26 -31.02
N ASN A 59 1.18 0.59 -31.44
CA ASN A 59 2.40 -0.07 -30.97
C ASN A 59 2.62 0.16 -29.47
N ILE A 60 2.34 1.38 -28.96
CA ILE A 60 2.40 1.66 -27.52
C ILE A 60 1.33 0.88 -26.78
N LEU A 61 0.09 0.89 -27.27
CA LEU A 61 -1.02 0.15 -26.66
C LEU A 61 -0.75 -1.37 -26.64
N SER A 62 -0.11 -1.90 -27.71
CA SER A 62 0.27 -3.32 -27.75
C SER A 62 1.43 -3.64 -26.81
N LYS A 63 2.46 -2.78 -26.75
CA LYS A 63 3.53 -2.91 -25.74
C LYS A 63 2.97 -2.86 -24.32
N ASN A 64 1.94 -2.05 -24.11
CA ASN A 64 1.27 -1.88 -22.82
C ASN A 64 0.24 -2.99 -22.54
N GLY A 65 0.12 -4.02 -23.39
CA GLY A 65 -0.82 -5.12 -23.23
C GLY A 65 -2.30 -4.71 -23.28
N ILE A 66 -2.62 -3.51 -23.77
CA ILE A 66 -4.00 -3.01 -23.91
C ILE A 66 -4.61 -3.53 -25.21
N LEU A 67 -3.80 -3.64 -26.27
CA LEU A 67 -4.18 -4.23 -27.54
C LEU A 67 -3.28 -5.42 -27.87
N GLU A 68 -3.82 -6.39 -28.58
CA GLU A 68 -3.07 -7.49 -29.20
C GLU A 68 -3.22 -7.47 -30.71
N ALA A 69 -2.10 -7.65 -31.40
CA ALA A 69 -2.11 -7.80 -32.88
C ALA A 69 -2.39 -9.25 -33.24
N ARG A 70 -3.46 -9.51 -34.00
CA ARG A 70 -3.72 -10.83 -34.54
C ARG A 70 -3.40 -10.79 -36.04
N GLN A 71 -2.43 -11.61 -36.45
CA GLN A 71 -1.91 -11.61 -37.83
C GLN A 71 -3.04 -11.75 -38.86
N GLY A 72 -3.11 -10.82 -39.81
CA GLY A 72 -4.13 -10.78 -40.86
C GLY A 72 -5.53 -10.37 -40.41
N LYS A 73 -5.78 -10.18 -39.10
CA LYS A 73 -7.10 -9.90 -38.54
C LYS A 73 -7.23 -8.51 -37.86
N GLY A 74 -6.12 -7.81 -37.63
CA GLY A 74 -6.11 -6.48 -37.03
C GLY A 74 -5.71 -6.46 -35.55
N PHE A 75 -6.12 -5.40 -34.84
CA PHE A 75 -5.84 -5.23 -33.45
C PHE A 75 -7.11 -5.44 -32.63
N TYR A 76 -6.98 -6.14 -31.53
CA TYR A 76 -8.06 -6.46 -30.59
C TYR A 76 -7.72 -5.92 -29.21
N VAL A 77 -8.73 -5.59 -28.42
CA VAL A 77 -8.51 -5.36 -26.99
C VAL A 77 -7.99 -6.66 -26.39
N ALA A 78 -6.88 -6.58 -25.68
CA ALA A 78 -6.26 -7.76 -25.09
C ALA A 78 -7.23 -8.43 -24.10
N ASP A 79 -7.31 -9.76 -24.18
CA ASP A 79 -8.11 -10.57 -23.28
C ASP A 79 -7.18 -11.30 -22.30
N ASP A 80 -7.11 -10.79 -21.10
CA ASP A 80 -6.29 -11.37 -20.02
C ASP A 80 -6.90 -12.64 -19.40
N SER A 81 -8.08 -13.09 -19.88
CA SER A 81 -8.79 -14.23 -19.29
C SER A 81 -8.09 -15.58 -19.51
N THR A 82 -7.16 -15.65 -20.48
CA THR A 82 -6.47 -16.91 -20.90
C THR A 82 -5.01 -16.98 -20.45
N LYS A 83 -4.49 -15.97 -19.70
CA LYS A 83 -3.12 -16.02 -19.22
C LYS A 83 -2.99 -16.97 -18.02
N ASP A 84 -2.04 -17.91 -18.12
CA ASP A 84 -1.65 -18.80 -17.02
C ASP A 84 -0.77 -18.13 -15.96
N SER A 85 -0.36 -16.88 -16.19
CA SER A 85 0.46 -16.07 -15.29
C SER A 85 -0.02 -14.62 -15.24
N VAL A 86 0.26 -13.94 -14.16
CA VAL A 86 0.01 -12.50 -13.97
C VAL A 86 1.34 -11.78 -13.78
N SER A 87 1.47 -10.58 -14.34
CA SER A 87 2.59 -9.69 -14.09
C SER A 87 2.22 -8.66 -13.03
N VAL A 88 3.02 -8.56 -11.97
CA VAL A 88 2.73 -7.72 -10.81
C VAL A 88 3.86 -6.75 -10.55
N LEU A 89 3.54 -5.47 -10.43
CA LEU A 89 4.47 -4.45 -9.98
C LEU A 89 4.14 -4.04 -8.55
N PHE A 90 5.06 -4.35 -7.62
CA PHE A 90 5.03 -3.83 -6.26
C PHE A 90 5.82 -2.51 -6.20
N LEU A 91 5.13 -1.41 -5.93
CA LEU A 91 5.71 -0.09 -5.66
C LEU A 91 5.63 0.20 -4.17
N MET A 92 6.75 0.00 -3.48
CA MET A 92 6.84 0.14 -2.02
C MET A 92 7.64 1.38 -1.64
N ASP A 93 7.24 2.04 -0.55
CA ASP A 93 7.94 3.22 -0.04
C ASP A 93 9.35 2.90 0.47
N LYS A 94 9.53 1.75 1.09
CA LYS A 94 10.82 1.27 1.63
C LYS A 94 10.84 -0.23 1.77
N PHE A 95 12.03 -0.79 1.91
CA PHE A 95 12.20 -2.18 2.31
C PHE A 95 12.00 -2.31 3.82
N SER A 96 11.15 -3.23 4.25
CA SER A 96 10.93 -3.55 5.66
C SER A 96 10.39 -4.96 5.82
N ILE A 97 10.53 -5.54 7.01
CA ILE A 97 10.01 -6.86 7.33
C ILE A 97 8.48 -6.93 7.13
N TYR A 98 7.77 -5.84 7.40
CA TYR A 98 6.32 -5.76 7.20
C TYR A 98 5.92 -5.83 5.73
N LYS A 99 6.70 -5.19 4.86
CA LYS A 99 6.49 -5.27 3.40
C LYS A 99 6.81 -6.68 2.87
N GLN A 100 7.80 -7.36 3.46
CA GLN A 100 8.08 -8.76 3.14
C GLN A 100 6.92 -9.67 3.55
N GLU A 101 6.30 -9.46 4.72
CA GLU A 101 5.13 -10.22 5.14
C GLU A 101 3.93 -10.03 4.20
N ILE A 102 3.72 -8.83 3.65
CA ILE A 102 2.70 -8.58 2.63
C ILE A 102 2.98 -9.43 1.38
N VAL A 103 4.19 -9.38 0.85
CA VAL A 103 4.58 -10.15 -0.34
C VAL A 103 4.51 -11.66 -0.06
N HIS A 104 4.94 -12.09 1.12
CA HIS A 104 4.86 -13.49 1.53
C HIS A 104 3.41 -13.96 1.59
N GLY A 105 2.52 -13.22 2.26
CA GLY A 105 1.09 -13.52 2.31
C GLY A 105 0.44 -13.55 0.93
N PHE A 106 0.84 -12.66 0.02
CA PHE A 106 0.38 -12.66 -1.36
C PHE A 106 0.71 -13.99 -2.05
N HIS A 107 1.95 -14.46 -1.99
CA HIS A 107 2.36 -15.72 -2.61
C HIS A 107 1.77 -16.97 -1.96
N GLN A 108 1.41 -16.92 -0.66
CA GLN A 108 0.78 -18.05 0.01
C GLN A 108 -0.60 -18.41 -0.55
N VAL A 109 -1.32 -17.45 -1.12
CA VAL A 109 -2.72 -17.62 -1.55
C VAL A 109 -2.89 -17.48 -3.04
N LEU A 110 -1.94 -16.86 -3.74
CA LEU A 110 -2.00 -16.71 -5.19
C LEU A 110 -2.01 -18.09 -5.86
N THR A 111 -2.99 -18.33 -6.75
CA THR A 111 -3.20 -19.63 -7.40
C THR A 111 -2.61 -19.70 -8.82
N VAL A 112 -2.29 -18.57 -9.41
CA VAL A 112 -1.65 -18.45 -10.73
C VAL A 112 -0.16 -18.13 -10.56
N LYS A 113 0.64 -18.43 -11.58
CA LYS A 113 2.04 -17.98 -11.59
C LYS A 113 2.10 -16.47 -11.64
N SER A 114 3.06 -15.86 -10.94
CA SER A 114 3.29 -14.43 -11.04
C SER A 114 4.72 -14.12 -11.48
N GLU A 115 4.85 -13.05 -12.27
CA GLU A 115 6.11 -12.42 -12.62
C GLU A 115 6.15 -11.07 -11.88
N ASP A 116 6.87 -11.05 -10.75
CA ASP A 116 6.86 -9.91 -9.86
C ASP A 116 8.08 -9.02 -10.08
N THR A 117 7.81 -7.73 -10.08
CA THR A 117 8.85 -6.69 -10.02
C THR A 117 8.61 -5.86 -8.77
N MET A 118 9.63 -5.62 -7.95
CA MET A 118 9.56 -4.73 -6.81
C MET A 118 10.45 -3.51 -7.03
N LEU A 119 9.87 -2.32 -6.93
CA LEU A 119 10.57 -1.04 -7.00
C LEU A 119 10.35 -0.26 -5.71
N LEU A 120 11.41 0.35 -5.20
CA LEU A 120 11.40 1.13 -3.96
C LEU A 120 11.58 2.62 -4.29
N PHE A 121 10.61 3.45 -3.92
CA PHE A 121 10.66 4.89 -4.23
C PHE A 121 11.08 5.77 -3.03
N ASN A 122 11.41 5.18 -1.87
CA ASN A 122 11.95 5.84 -0.68
C ASN A 122 11.18 7.11 -0.25
N GLN A 123 9.83 7.08 -0.37
CA GLN A 123 8.93 8.21 -0.10
C GLN A 123 9.14 9.42 -1.04
N ASP A 124 10.00 9.29 -2.06
CA ASP A 124 10.24 10.32 -3.08
C ASP A 124 9.14 10.30 -4.14
N ILE A 125 8.35 11.37 -4.18
CA ILE A 125 7.25 11.51 -5.13
C ILE A 125 7.71 11.63 -6.59
N SER A 126 8.94 12.12 -6.83
CA SER A 126 9.48 12.28 -8.18
C SER A 126 9.97 10.93 -8.71
N LEU A 127 10.62 10.15 -7.87
CA LEU A 127 11.03 8.78 -8.20
C LEU A 127 9.80 7.88 -8.41
N PHE A 128 8.76 8.03 -7.57
CA PHE A 128 7.49 7.35 -7.76
C PHE A 128 6.84 7.69 -9.11
N GLU A 129 6.80 8.98 -9.47
CA GLU A 129 6.27 9.43 -10.76
C GLU A 129 7.07 8.85 -11.93
N TYR A 130 8.38 8.82 -11.83
CA TYR A 130 9.27 8.22 -12.82
C TYR A 130 8.94 6.73 -12.99
N PHE A 131 8.84 5.95 -11.91
CA PHE A 131 8.51 4.52 -11.98
C PHE A 131 7.14 4.27 -12.59
N ILE A 132 6.13 5.07 -12.28
CA ILE A 132 4.81 4.94 -12.91
C ILE A 132 4.91 5.22 -14.40
N ASN A 133 5.61 6.29 -14.84
CA ASN A 133 5.73 6.64 -16.24
C ASN A 133 6.43 5.54 -17.07
N GLU A 134 7.49 4.95 -16.52
CA GLU A 134 8.25 3.90 -17.20
C GLU A 134 7.51 2.55 -17.26
N ASN A 135 6.58 2.32 -16.34
CA ASN A 135 5.94 1.02 -16.18
C ASN A 135 4.44 1.02 -16.49
N LEU A 136 3.84 2.17 -16.80
CA LEU A 136 2.41 2.26 -17.07
C LEU A 136 2.01 1.36 -18.23
N GLY A 137 1.01 0.50 -18.01
CA GLY A 137 0.47 -0.44 -18.98
C GLY A 137 1.26 -1.75 -19.15
N ARG A 138 2.40 -1.92 -18.45
CA ARG A 138 3.27 -3.10 -18.58
C ARG A 138 2.86 -4.27 -17.70
N TYR A 139 2.07 -4.02 -16.65
CA TYR A 139 1.70 -5.00 -15.64
C TYR A 139 0.19 -5.24 -15.61
N ASP A 140 -0.19 -6.42 -15.18
CA ASP A 140 -1.59 -6.78 -14.96
C ASP A 140 -2.11 -6.14 -13.67
N TYR A 141 -1.26 -6.06 -12.63
CA TYR A 141 -1.58 -5.40 -11.37
C TYR A 141 -0.45 -4.50 -10.88
N TYR A 142 -0.83 -3.36 -10.31
CA TYR A 142 0.04 -2.38 -9.64
C TYR A 142 -0.35 -2.36 -8.16
N ILE A 143 0.52 -2.91 -7.31
CA ILE A 143 0.32 -2.96 -5.86
C ILE A 143 1.16 -1.85 -5.26
N ILE A 144 0.53 -0.83 -4.69
CA ILE A 144 1.18 0.41 -4.29
C ILE A 144 1.00 0.66 -2.80
N SER A 145 2.10 0.87 -2.08
CA SER A 145 2.13 1.34 -0.70
C SER A 145 2.42 2.84 -0.65
N PRO A 146 1.40 3.72 -0.67
CA PRO A 146 1.55 5.15 -0.96
C PRO A 146 1.93 5.96 0.28
N HIS A 147 3.10 5.69 0.85
CA HIS A 147 3.64 6.47 1.96
C HIS A 147 4.45 7.65 1.45
N PHE A 148 3.85 8.82 1.49
CA PHE A 148 4.45 10.12 1.14
C PHE A 148 4.24 11.10 2.29
N SER A 149 4.97 12.21 2.28
CA SER A 149 4.73 13.33 3.19
C SER A 149 3.24 13.69 3.25
N LEU A 150 2.75 13.99 4.45
CA LEU A 150 1.33 14.26 4.69
C LEU A 150 0.90 15.68 4.29
N ASP A 151 1.80 16.51 3.76
CA ASP A 151 1.43 17.80 3.24
C ASP A 151 0.47 17.69 2.04
N GLN A 152 -0.45 18.64 1.94
CA GLN A 152 -1.53 18.59 0.96
C GLN A 152 -1.02 18.50 -0.49
N ASN A 153 0.02 19.25 -0.83
CA ASN A 153 0.54 19.28 -2.20
C ASN A 153 1.10 17.92 -2.63
N THR A 154 1.87 17.27 -1.75
CA THR A 154 2.42 15.93 -1.99
C THR A 154 1.31 14.89 -2.11
N GLN A 155 0.30 14.93 -1.23
CA GLN A 155 -0.84 14.02 -1.29
C GLN A 155 -1.66 14.19 -2.59
N GLU A 156 -1.94 15.43 -3.01
CA GLU A 156 -2.64 15.70 -4.26
C GLU A 156 -1.81 15.25 -5.48
N LYS A 157 -0.50 15.48 -5.47
CA LYS A 157 0.41 15.02 -6.53
C LYS A 157 0.41 13.48 -6.61
N ALA A 158 0.52 12.81 -5.47
CA ALA A 158 0.48 11.34 -5.39
C ALA A 158 -0.83 10.79 -5.98
N MET A 159 -1.98 11.37 -5.60
CA MET A 159 -3.27 10.97 -6.17
C MET A 159 -3.35 11.17 -7.68
N LYS A 160 -2.82 12.29 -8.20
CA LYS A 160 -2.80 12.55 -9.65
C LYS A 160 -1.95 11.52 -10.41
N ILE A 161 -0.83 11.11 -9.85
CA ILE A 161 0.04 10.09 -10.43
C ILE A 161 -0.65 8.71 -10.40
N ILE A 162 -1.18 8.30 -9.26
CA ILE A 162 -1.84 7.00 -9.07
C ILE A 162 -3.07 6.88 -9.98
N LYS A 163 -3.84 7.94 -10.19
CA LYS A 163 -4.99 7.95 -11.09
C LYS A 163 -4.67 7.68 -12.57
N ARG A 164 -3.39 7.68 -12.96
CA ARG A 164 -2.98 7.27 -14.32
C ARG A 164 -3.10 5.75 -14.52
N ILE A 165 -3.11 4.99 -13.44
CA ILE A 165 -3.27 3.53 -13.49
C ILE A 165 -4.76 3.21 -13.60
N PRO A 166 -5.16 2.32 -14.53
CA PRO A 166 -6.54 1.85 -14.61
C PRO A 166 -7.00 1.25 -13.29
N ASN A 167 -8.19 1.62 -12.82
CA ASN A 167 -8.71 1.15 -11.53
C ASN A 167 -8.73 -0.38 -11.40
N GLN A 168 -9.01 -1.09 -12.51
CA GLN A 168 -9.07 -2.56 -12.54
C GLN A 168 -7.70 -3.23 -12.33
N LYS A 169 -6.63 -2.47 -12.46
CA LYS A 169 -5.25 -2.93 -12.29
C LYS A 169 -4.58 -2.38 -11.03
N LEU A 170 -5.27 -1.50 -10.30
CA LEU A 170 -4.73 -0.79 -9.14
C LEU A 170 -5.16 -1.46 -7.84
N ILE A 171 -4.19 -1.80 -7.01
CA ILE A 171 -4.39 -2.25 -5.63
C ILE A 171 -3.55 -1.39 -4.70
N ILE A 172 -4.19 -0.70 -3.78
CA ILE A 172 -3.52 0.08 -2.74
C ILE A 172 -3.30 -0.82 -1.53
N VAL A 173 -2.11 -0.76 -0.97
CA VAL A 173 -1.75 -1.57 0.19
C VAL A 173 -1.22 -0.72 1.33
N ASP A 174 -1.49 -1.15 2.57
CA ASP A 174 -1.01 -0.58 3.82
C ASP A 174 -1.68 0.76 4.19
N ARG A 175 -1.80 1.71 3.29
CA ARG A 175 -2.43 3.01 3.57
C ARG A 175 -3.35 3.45 2.44
N LEU A 176 -4.58 3.85 2.77
CA LEU A 176 -5.43 4.62 1.84
C LEU A 176 -5.06 6.11 1.88
N ILE A 177 -4.95 6.73 0.71
CA ILE A 177 -4.84 8.19 0.63
C ILE A 177 -6.24 8.78 0.85
N PRO A 178 -6.44 9.69 1.82
CA PRO A 178 -7.72 10.33 2.04
C PRO A 178 -8.26 11.02 0.78
N GLY A 179 -9.55 10.87 0.51
CA GLY A 179 -10.19 11.45 -0.67
C GLY A 179 -9.96 10.70 -1.98
N MET A 180 -9.28 9.57 -1.98
CA MET A 180 -9.11 8.75 -3.18
C MET A 180 -10.39 7.98 -3.51
N ILE A 181 -11.03 8.35 -4.64
CA ILE A 181 -12.30 7.79 -5.13
C ILE A 181 -12.01 6.89 -6.33
N GLY A 182 -12.70 5.75 -6.44
CA GLY A 182 -12.62 4.82 -7.56
C GLY A 182 -12.88 3.37 -7.16
N ASN A 183 -13.09 2.52 -8.18
CA ASN A 183 -13.30 1.07 -8.03
C ASN A 183 -11.97 0.31 -8.16
N PHE A 184 -11.00 0.66 -7.34
CA PHE A 184 -9.72 -0.01 -7.20
C PHE A 184 -9.70 -0.93 -5.98
N GLY A 185 -8.77 -1.88 -5.96
CA GLY A 185 -8.54 -2.76 -4.81
C GLY A 185 -7.79 -2.07 -3.69
N ALA A 186 -8.10 -2.41 -2.44
CA ALA A 186 -7.29 -1.97 -1.32
C ALA A 186 -7.32 -2.98 -0.17
N ALA A 187 -6.15 -3.24 0.42
CA ALA A 187 -5.99 -3.89 1.71
C ALA A 187 -5.15 -2.96 2.59
N TYR A 188 -5.73 -2.41 3.65
CA TYR A 188 -5.14 -1.26 4.35
C TYR A 188 -5.38 -1.29 5.86
N GLN A 189 -4.57 -0.51 6.58
CA GLN A 189 -4.75 -0.15 7.98
C GLN A 189 -5.10 1.35 8.12
N ASP A 190 -5.66 1.72 9.27
CA ASP A 190 -5.96 3.10 9.63
C ASP A 190 -4.96 3.60 10.69
N PHE A 191 -3.91 4.27 10.24
CA PHE A 191 -2.86 4.81 11.12
C PHE A 191 -3.37 5.80 12.18
N GLU A 192 -4.55 6.36 12.00
CA GLU A 192 -5.14 7.28 12.97
C GLU A 192 -5.89 6.53 14.07
N ASN A 193 -6.66 5.49 13.73
CA ASN A 193 -7.62 4.90 14.66
C ASN A 193 -7.22 3.52 15.21
N ASP A 194 -6.46 2.73 14.45
CA ASP A 194 -6.19 1.33 14.79
C ASP A 194 -5.44 1.13 16.10
N VAL A 195 -4.56 2.07 16.47
CA VAL A 195 -3.81 1.98 17.74
C VAL A 195 -4.72 1.86 18.96
N ALA A 196 -5.86 2.57 18.97
CA ALA A 196 -6.82 2.48 20.06
C ALA A 196 -7.48 1.10 20.13
N ILE A 197 -7.78 0.47 18.96
CA ILE A 197 -8.33 -0.89 18.90
C ILE A 197 -7.36 -1.91 19.52
N GLY A 198 -6.08 -1.74 19.26
CA GLY A 198 -5.04 -2.58 19.86
C GLY A 198 -4.91 -2.39 21.38
N LEU A 199 -4.91 -1.14 21.84
CA LEU A 199 -4.80 -0.81 23.25
C LEU A 199 -6.03 -1.24 24.06
N GLU A 200 -7.23 -1.15 23.48
CA GLU A 200 -8.49 -1.59 24.11
C GLU A 200 -8.41 -3.05 24.58
N GLN A 201 -7.75 -3.92 23.82
CA GLN A 201 -7.58 -5.33 24.18
C GLN A 201 -6.68 -5.55 25.40
N GLY A 202 -5.90 -4.53 25.81
CA GLY A 202 -5.07 -4.51 27.02
C GLY A 202 -5.61 -3.60 28.12
N LEU A 203 -6.80 -2.99 27.95
CA LEU A 203 -7.30 -1.90 28.75
C LEU A 203 -7.35 -2.20 30.26
N MET A 204 -7.84 -3.36 30.65
CA MET A 204 -7.95 -3.72 32.08
C MET A 204 -6.59 -3.66 32.78
N LYS A 205 -5.54 -4.16 32.12
CA LYS A 205 -4.19 -4.12 32.66
C LYS A 205 -3.61 -2.71 32.65
N LEU A 206 -3.80 -1.96 31.56
CA LEU A 206 -3.39 -0.56 31.48
C LEU A 206 -4.03 0.30 32.57
N LYS A 207 -5.31 0.11 32.86
CA LYS A 207 -6.01 0.78 33.97
C LYS A 207 -5.43 0.40 35.34
N SER A 208 -5.06 -0.86 35.54
CA SER A 208 -4.44 -1.28 36.82
C SER A 208 -3.05 -0.71 37.03
N ILE A 209 -2.32 -0.43 35.95
CA ILE A 209 -1.00 0.21 35.96
C ILE A 209 -1.15 1.73 36.13
N GLY A 210 -2.16 2.34 35.52
CA GLY A 210 -2.50 3.75 35.63
C GLY A 210 -1.68 4.71 34.77
N LYS A 211 -0.54 4.27 34.19
CA LYS A 211 0.34 5.09 33.35
C LYS A 211 0.88 4.31 32.17
N LEU A 212 0.92 4.96 31.00
CA LEU A 212 1.54 4.44 29.77
C LEU A 212 2.65 5.40 29.30
N ASN A 213 3.88 4.92 29.25
CA ASN A 213 5.02 5.64 28.68
C ASN A 213 5.14 5.25 27.20
N VAL A 214 5.19 6.23 26.30
CA VAL A 214 5.20 5.99 24.85
C VAL A 214 6.54 6.45 24.27
N ILE A 215 7.35 5.50 23.80
CA ILE A 215 8.61 5.80 23.11
C ILE A 215 8.30 6.01 21.62
N THR A 216 8.58 7.21 21.13
CA THR A 216 8.21 7.66 19.79
C THR A 216 9.40 7.71 18.84
N LEU A 217 9.13 7.60 17.53
CA LEU A 217 10.11 7.87 16.47
C LEU A 217 9.92 9.31 15.96
N PRO A 218 10.90 10.20 16.15
CA PRO A 218 10.80 11.61 15.72
C PRO A 218 10.54 11.77 14.22
N ALA A 219 11.03 10.84 13.39
CA ALA A 219 10.92 10.89 11.92
C ALA A 219 9.74 10.08 11.34
N SER A 220 8.79 9.64 12.16
CA SER A 220 7.63 8.89 11.67
C SER A 220 6.64 9.79 10.93
N LEU A 221 6.25 9.41 9.70
CA LEU A 221 5.21 10.12 8.94
C LEU A 221 3.87 10.21 9.69
N TYR A 222 3.54 9.18 10.46
CA TYR A 222 2.24 9.04 11.14
C TYR A 222 2.33 9.26 12.65
N GLY A 223 3.52 9.59 13.15
CA GLY A 223 3.77 9.69 14.58
C GLY A 223 2.80 10.62 15.30
N SER A 224 2.50 11.80 14.73
CA SER A 224 1.56 12.77 15.33
C SER A 224 0.11 12.27 15.34
N LEU A 225 -0.33 11.52 14.31
CA LEU A 225 -1.67 10.95 14.26
C LEU A 225 -1.82 9.87 15.35
N ILE A 226 -0.87 8.94 15.41
CA ILE A 226 -0.83 7.85 16.40
C ILE A 226 -0.79 8.43 17.83
N GLN A 227 0.10 9.41 18.09
CA GLN A 227 0.21 10.03 19.40
C GLN A 227 -1.07 10.71 19.85
N ARG A 228 -1.74 11.44 18.95
CA ARG A 228 -3.04 12.08 19.22
C ARG A 228 -4.09 11.05 19.64
N LYS A 229 -4.16 9.93 18.93
CA LYS A 229 -5.13 8.88 19.25
C LYS A 229 -4.82 8.17 20.55
N ILE A 230 -3.53 7.91 20.85
CA ILE A 230 -3.10 7.36 22.14
C ILE A 230 -3.49 8.32 23.28
N SER A 231 -3.23 9.63 23.11
CA SER A 231 -3.61 10.64 24.12
C SER A 231 -5.11 10.63 24.40
N GLY A 232 -5.94 10.63 23.33
CA GLY A 232 -7.40 10.56 23.48
C GLY A 232 -7.84 9.28 24.18
N PHE A 233 -7.34 8.13 23.76
CA PHE A 233 -7.63 6.84 24.40
C PHE A 233 -7.26 6.82 25.90
N CYS A 234 -6.08 7.30 26.25
CA CYS A 234 -5.63 7.35 27.64
C CYS A 234 -6.49 8.31 28.47
N GLN A 235 -6.81 9.48 27.93
CA GLN A 235 -7.67 10.46 28.59
C GLN A 235 -9.08 9.90 28.87
N GLU A 236 -9.71 9.29 27.86
CA GLU A 236 -11.03 8.68 27.98
C GLU A 236 -11.09 7.56 29.02
N ASN A 237 -9.96 6.90 29.27
CA ASN A 237 -9.86 5.74 30.16
C ASN A 237 -9.22 6.05 31.52
N GLY A 238 -8.85 7.31 31.79
CA GLY A 238 -8.22 7.73 33.06
C GLY A 238 -6.80 7.16 33.24
N ILE A 239 -6.06 6.99 32.15
CA ILE A 239 -4.68 6.51 32.13
C ILE A 239 -3.75 7.71 31.89
N GLU A 240 -2.75 7.91 32.74
CA GLU A 240 -1.69 8.90 32.49
C GLU A 240 -0.88 8.47 31.27
N VAL A 241 -0.53 9.41 30.38
CA VAL A 241 0.34 9.14 29.23
C VAL A 241 1.50 10.11 29.17
N GLU A 242 2.70 9.60 28.94
CA GLU A 242 3.91 10.38 28.75
C GLU A 242 4.60 9.96 27.43
N PHE A 243 4.90 10.96 26.57
CA PHE A 243 5.61 10.74 25.33
C PHE A 243 7.08 11.10 25.49
N MET A 244 7.96 10.20 25.04
CA MET A 244 9.41 10.37 25.10
C MET A 244 10.05 9.98 23.78
N SER A 245 11.17 10.64 23.43
CA SER A 245 11.93 10.37 22.20
C SER A 245 12.97 9.25 22.33
N CYS A 246 13.23 8.80 23.54
CA CYS A 246 14.18 7.72 23.86
C CYS A 246 13.73 6.97 25.11
N ALA A 247 14.32 5.81 25.37
CA ALA A 247 14.10 5.07 26.60
C ALA A 247 14.60 5.88 27.82
N PRO A 248 13.89 5.84 28.97
CA PRO A 248 14.32 6.52 30.18
C PRO A 248 15.62 5.89 30.70
N GLU A 249 16.46 6.68 31.34
CA GLU A 249 17.72 6.19 31.95
C GLU A 249 17.49 5.12 33.04
N LYS A 250 16.31 5.14 33.68
CA LYS A 250 15.94 4.19 34.71
C LYS A 250 14.49 3.74 34.55
N VAL A 251 14.30 2.45 34.41
CA VAL A 251 12.99 1.77 34.45
C VAL A 251 12.64 1.49 35.91
N ARG A 252 11.36 1.62 36.28
CA ARG A 252 10.84 1.35 37.60
C ARG A 252 9.90 0.15 37.59
N LYS A 253 9.74 -0.49 38.71
CA LYS A 253 8.75 -1.55 38.88
C LYS A 253 7.33 -0.99 38.71
N GLY A 254 6.56 -1.66 37.84
CA GLY A 254 5.21 -1.23 37.47
C GLY A 254 5.14 -0.36 36.22
N ASP A 255 6.26 0.11 35.67
CA ASP A 255 6.23 0.90 34.44
C ASP A 255 5.69 0.09 33.26
N ALA A 256 4.86 0.71 32.43
CA ALA A 256 4.43 0.17 31.14
C ALA A 256 4.88 1.07 30.00
N PHE A 257 5.38 0.44 28.93
CA PHE A 257 5.89 1.12 27.75
C PHE A 257 5.18 0.65 26.49
N LEU A 258 4.79 1.59 25.65
CA LEU A 258 4.45 1.36 24.26
C LEU A 258 5.58 1.87 23.37
N VAL A 259 6.22 0.99 22.63
CA VAL A 259 7.35 1.32 21.78
C VAL A 259 6.85 1.43 20.33
N LEU A 260 6.82 2.65 19.78
CA LEU A 260 6.36 2.94 18.41
C LEU A 260 7.47 2.78 17.36
N THR A 261 8.61 2.27 17.77
CA THR A 261 9.81 2.13 16.94
C THR A 261 9.86 0.76 16.26
N SER A 262 10.74 0.59 15.29
CA SER A 262 10.97 -0.72 14.70
C SER A 262 11.76 -1.64 15.66
N GLN A 263 11.64 -2.94 15.48
CA GLN A 263 12.24 -3.99 16.33
C GLN A 263 13.77 -3.90 16.51
N LEU A 264 14.45 -3.30 15.56
CA LEU A 264 15.91 -3.09 15.62
C LEU A 264 16.27 -1.70 16.16
N ASP A 265 15.29 -0.99 16.72
CA ASP A 265 15.50 0.35 17.23
C ASP A 265 16.28 0.32 18.55
N PRO A 266 17.27 1.19 18.69
CA PRO A 266 17.98 1.39 19.96
C PRO A 266 17.06 1.61 21.16
N GLY A 267 15.85 2.13 20.95
CA GLY A 267 14.88 2.41 22.02
C GLY A 267 14.45 1.17 22.80
N LEU A 268 14.12 0.06 22.10
CA LEU A 268 13.74 -1.19 22.76
C LEU A 268 14.95 -1.81 23.50
N ILE A 269 16.11 -1.81 22.87
CA ILE A 269 17.36 -2.36 23.46
C ILE A 269 17.73 -1.55 24.70
N SER A 270 17.77 -0.22 24.59
CA SER A 270 18.08 0.66 25.72
C SER A 270 17.08 0.50 26.87
N LEU A 271 15.78 0.30 26.56
CA LEU A 271 14.77 0.08 27.59
C LEU A 271 15.07 -1.21 28.40
N VAL A 272 15.40 -2.29 27.72
CA VAL A 272 15.76 -3.56 28.38
C VAL A 272 17.06 -3.44 29.17
N ASP A 273 18.06 -2.77 28.61
CA ASP A 273 19.35 -2.54 29.28
C ASP A 273 19.20 -1.66 30.54
N ASN A 274 18.33 -0.66 30.50
CA ASN A 274 18.07 0.25 31.63
C ASN A 274 17.19 -0.39 32.72
N ALA A 275 16.57 -1.54 32.42
CA ALA A 275 15.76 -2.32 33.35
C ALA A 275 16.56 -3.44 34.05
N LYS A 276 17.89 -3.28 34.22
CA LYS A 276 18.77 -4.30 34.81
C LYS A 276 18.24 -4.88 36.10
N GLY A 277 18.21 -6.21 36.18
CA GLY A 277 17.76 -6.95 37.35
C GLY A 277 16.26 -7.06 37.52
N MET A 278 15.49 -6.56 36.56
CA MET A 278 14.02 -6.69 36.50
C MET A 278 13.59 -7.62 35.37
N SER A 279 12.45 -8.27 35.57
CA SER A 279 11.86 -9.19 34.58
C SER A 279 10.71 -8.50 33.84
N VAL A 280 10.83 -8.41 32.51
CA VAL A 280 9.75 -7.92 31.66
C VAL A 280 8.52 -8.84 31.77
N GLY A 281 7.34 -8.24 31.76
CA GLY A 281 6.06 -8.96 31.91
C GLY A 281 5.62 -9.17 33.34
N THR A 282 6.53 -8.97 34.32
CA THR A 282 6.24 -9.05 35.76
C THR A 282 6.60 -7.81 36.53
N ASP A 283 7.83 -7.33 36.41
CA ASP A 283 8.29 -6.12 37.10
C ASP A 283 8.00 -4.85 36.32
N TYR A 284 8.06 -4.90 35.00
CA TYR A 284 7.69 -3.83 34.09
C TYR A 284 7.12 -4.44 32.78
N TYR A 285 6.48 -3.63 31.94
CA TYR A 285 5.70 -4.10 30.81
C TYR A 285 6.10 -3.40 29.52
N ILE A 286 6.12 -4.18 28.41
CA ILE A 286 6.40 -3.65 27.07
C ILE A 286 5.33 -4.13 26.10
N ILE A 287 4.79 -3.17 25.33
CA ILE A 287 3.99 -3.39 24.13
C ILE A 287 4.76 -2.77 22.96
N SER A 288 4.95 -3.48 21.85
CA SER A 288 5.55 -2.94 20.63
C SER A 288 4.48 -2.66 19.57
N TYR A 289 4.69 -1.61 18.79
CA TYR A 289 3.85 -1.30 17.65
C TYR A 289 4.36 -2.03 16.41
N ASN A 290 3.46 -2.68 15.67
CA ASN A 290 3.68 -3.65 14.63
C ASN A 290 4.20 -5.00 15.13
N ASP A 291 3.86 -6.06 14.39
CA ASP A 291 4.25 -7.45 14.67
C ASP A 291 5.03 -8.05 13.51
N SER A 292 5.98 -8.89 13.85
CA SER A 292 6.70 -9.70 12.89
C SER A 292 7.05 -11.07 13.46
N PRO A 293 7.46 -12.05 12.64
CA PRO A 293 7.78 -13.39 13.11
C PRO A 293 8.80 -13.45 14.24
N ILE A 294 9.78 -12.51 14.28
CA ILE A 294 10.82 -12.50 15.31
C ILE A 294 10.29 -12.10 16.69
N ASP A 295 9.19 -11.36 16.78
CA ASP A 295 8.61 -10.91 18.06
C ASP A 295 8.12 -12.09 18.92
N ARG A 296 7.93 -13.25 18.31
CA ARG A 296 7.58 -14.48 19.03
C ARG A 296 8.71 -14.99 19.91
N VAL A 297 9.96 -14.62 19.60
CA VAL A 297 11.15 -15.08 20.33
C VAL A 297 11.87 -13.96 21.09
N VAL A 298 11.71 -12.70 20.66
CA VAL A 298 12.26 -11.54 21.37
C VAL A 298 11.64 -11.48 22.77
N LEU A 299 12.48 -11.35 23.81
CA LEU A 299 12.08 -11.29 25.22
C LEU A 299 11.15 -12.46 25.64
N ASN A 300 11.38 -13.65 25.10
CA ASN A 300 10.52 -14.83 25.27
C ASN A 300 9.07 -14.62 24.77
N GLY A 301 8.86 -13.72 23.86
CA GLY A 301 7.57 -13.35 23.27
C GLY A 301 7.18 -11.92 23.60
N LEU A 302 7.48 -11.01 22.68
CA LEU A 302 7.14 -9.61 22.76
C LEU A 302 5.65 -9.40 22.43
N THR A 303 4.90 -8.81 23.35
CA THR A 303 3.51 -8.40 23.10
C THR A 303 3.50 -7.23 22.13
N THR A 304 2.68 -7.33 21.09
CA THR A 304 2.59 -6.31 20.04
C THR A 304 1.14 -5.86 19.82
N ILE A 305 0.96 -4.66 19.29
CA ILE A 305 -0.28 -4.22 18.66
C ILE A 305 0.00 -3.98 17.18
N SER A 306 -0.77 -4.61 16.30
CA SER A 306 -0.44 -4.62 14.87
C SER A 306 -1.64 -4.93 14.00
N THR A 307 -1.63 -4.40 12.77
CA THR A 307 -2.35 -5.03 11.66
C THR A 307 -1.66 -6.33 11.26
N ASP A 308 -2.40 -7.25 10.64
CA ASP A 308 -1.86 -8.49 10.11
C ASP A 308 -1.35 -8.27 8.67
N PHE A 309 -0.04 -7.97 8.54
CA PHE A 309 0.57 -7.70 7.23
C PHE A 309 0.55 -8.93 6.31
N ASN A 310 0.63 -10.14 6.87
CA ASN A 310 0.53 -11.35 6.08
C ASN A 310 -0.90 -11.54 5.53
N GLU A 311 -1.92 -11.31 6.36
CA GLU A 311 -3.32 -11.34 5.91
C GLU A 311 -3.61 -10.22 4.90
N MET A 312 -2.98 -9.05 5.03
CA MET A 312 -3.05 -7.98 4.02
C MET A 312 -2.59 -8.48 2.65
N GLY A 313 -1.49 -9.20 2.60
CA GLY A 313 -0.99 -9.84 1.37
C GLY A 313 -1.92 -10.92 0.82
N ARG A 314 -2.46 -11.77 1.70
CA ARG A 314 -3.44 -12.79 1.31
C ARG A 314 -4.71 -12.18 0.69
N GLU A 315 -5.16 -11.07 1.25
CA GLU A 315 -6.35 -10.36 0.75
C GLU A 315 -6.12 -9.80 -0.64
N ILE A 316 -4.92 -9.26 -0.92
CA ILE A 316 -4.53 -8.84 -2.27
C ILE A 316 -4.56 -10.03 -3.24
N ALA A 317 -3.99 -11.18 -2.84
CA ALA A 317 -3.99 -12.37 -3.68
C ALA A 317 -5.41 -12.89 -3.98
N ARG A 318 -6.33 -12.81 -3.01
CA ARG A 318 -7.75 -13.15 -3.23
C ARG A 318 -8.39 -12.27 -4.29
N MET A 319 -8.09 -10.94 -4.27
CA MET A 319 -8.58 -10.00 -5.29
C MET A 319 -8.04 -10.39 -6.68
N VAL A 320 -6.75 -10.71 -6.78
CA VAL A 320 -6.10 -11.13 -8.04
C VAL A 320 -6.70 -12.45 -8.54
N ASN A 321 -6.82 -13.46 -7.68
CA ASN A 321 -7.42 -14.75 -8.03
C ASN A 321 -8.87 -14.62 -8.50
N ALA A 322 -9.66 -13.78 -7.83
CA ALA A 322 -11.06 -13.53 -8.16
C ALA A 322 -11.24 -12.62 -9.40
N LYS A 323 -10.16 -12.00 -9.88
CA LYS A 323 -10.21 -10.92 -10.91
C LYS A 323 -11.24 -9.83 -10.58
N THR A 324 -11.44 -9.59 -9.28
CA THR A 324 -12.41 -8.63 -8.74
C THR A 324 -11.76 -7.86 -7.61
N LEU A 325 -11.87 -6.55 -7.64
CA LEU A 325 -11.23 -5.67 -6.68
C LEU A 325 -12.25 -5.12 -5.67
N TRP A 326 -11.87 -5.13 -4.40
CA TRP A 326 -12.64 -4.55 -3.30
C TRP A 326 -11.73 -3.81 -2.33
N LYS A 327 -12.31 -3.14 -1.34
CA LYS A 327 -11.54 -2.48 -0.27
C LYS A 327 -11.77 -3.21 1.04
N LYS A 328 -10.68 -3.56 1.70
CA LYS A 328 -10.70 -4.27 2.98
C LYS A 328 -9.78 -3.57 3.99
N HIS A 329 -10.36 -3.08 5.06
CA HIS A 329 -9.60 -2.73 6.26
C HIS A 329 -9.16 -4.02 6.94
N ILE A 330 -7.85 -4.15 7.20
CA ILE A 330 -7.28 -5.34 7.83
C ILE A 330 -7.34 -5.16 9.34
N ASP A 331 -7.77 -6.20 10.04
CA ASP A 331 -7.95 -6.16 11.49
C ASP A 331 -6.64 -5.78 12.20
N PHE A 332 -6.78 -4.87 13.15
CA PHE A 332 -5.72 -4.46 14.06
C PHE A 332 -5.97 -5.08 15.44
N LYS A 333 -4.96 -5.71 16.00
CA LYS A 333 -5.13 -6.46 17.26
C LYS A 333 -3.90 -6.42 18.15
N MET A 334 -4.10 -6.75 19.43
CA MET A 334 -3.02 -7.05 20.35
C MET A 334 -2.65 -8.53 20.26
N ASN A 335 -1.43 -8.82 19.88
CA ASN A 335 -0.83 -10.16 19.97
C ASN A 335 -0.24 -10.33 21.37
N LYS A 336 -1.06 -10.79 22.31
CA LYS A 336 -0.64 -10.97 23.71
C LYS A 336 0.41 -12.06 23.83
N ARG A 337 1.54 -11.72 24.46
CA ARG A 337 2.66 -12.62 24.75
C ARG A 337 3.21 -12.31 26.16
N ASN A 338 4.47 -12.60 26.42
CA ASN A 338 5.02 -12.58 27.77
C ASN A 338 5.41 -11.20 28.32
N THR A 339 5.48 -10.15 27.49
CA THR A 339 5.96 -8.83 27.95
C THR A 339 4.87 -7.89 28.46
N PHE A 340 3.57 -8.26 28.27
CA PHE A 340 2.46 -7.44 28.77
C PHE A 340 1.26 -8.28 29.18
#